data_0d27df4255f5e68cb89d03190174e292
#
_entry.id   0d27df4255f5e68cb89d03190174e292
#
_cell.length_a   1.000
_cell.length_b   1.000
_cell.length_c   1.000
_cell.angle_alpha   90.00
_cell.angle_beta   90.00
_cell.angle_gamma   90.00
#
_symmetry.space_group_name_H-M   'P 1'
#
loop_
_entity.id
_entity.type
_entity.pdbx_description
1 polymer ?
#
loop_
_entity_poly.entity_id
_entity_poly.type
_entity_poly.pdbx_seq_one_letter_code
_entity_poly.pdbx_strand_id
1 'polypeptide(L)'
;MKRFFVSAVAGTVLLLGFGGALSAMAKEADVAEATALAEESLKGVRYVAMGSSYAAGPLLPPGKPGAPPRCGQSLNNYPTLLAERFGMVLVDRSCSGATTHHILGPWGDIPPQIESVTADTRLVTVTIGGNDLNYVGNLFNATCLFNAKALEASGAKVKPCGQVRIPTEEDYLRDEAQLNEIARRVRAAAPKARLVFVQYLTPLPPAGSLCAVTPVSEQHAAIIREIGRRLAEITGRVALANGALVVEMNQASATHTPCDAEPWMIGSPQGYDGKQGLQWHLNKAGMQATADGIAYWLIHAGTEPGNPVTPVPSASPTPPAGTPAPLPETAPSPAVTPEADAP
;
A
#
# COMPACT_ATOMS: atom_id res chain seq x y z
N MET A 1 -8.86 -72.96 -53.48
CA MET A 1 -9.23 -72.81 -52.07
C MET A 1 -8.37 -71.70 -51.51
N LYS A 2 -8.88 -70.42 -51.43
CA LYS A 2 -8.21 -69.31 -50.81
C LYS A 2 -9.18 -68.72 -49.73
N ARG A 3 -8.76 -68.85 -48.48
CA ARG A 3 -9.51 -68.31 -47.34
C ARG A 3 -9.21 -66.79 -47.18
N PHE A 4 -10.18 -65.94 -47.23
CA PHE A 4 -10.06 -64.54 -46.90
C PHE A 4 -10.30 -64.40 -45.38
N PHE A 5 -9.31 -63.84 -44.68
CA PHE A 5 -9.49 -63.33 -43.32
C PHE A 5 -9.97 -61.89 -43.39
N VAL A 6 -11.14 -61.64 -42.78
CA VAL A 6 -11.64 -60.29 -42.55
C VAL A 6 -11.22 -59.88 -41.13
N SER A 7 -10.30 -58.94 -41.03
CA SER A 7 -9.94 -58.30 -39.75
C SER A 7 -10.95 -57.21 -39.45
N ALA A 8 -11.69 -57.38 -38.37
CA ALA A 8 -12.52 -56.31 -37.79
C ALA A 8 -11.62 -55.38 -36.99
N VAL A 9 -11.52 -54.12 -37.42
CA VAL A 9 -10.89 -53.06 -36.65
C VAL A 9 -11.99 -52.43 -35.75
N ALA A 10 -11.86 -52.72 -34.46
CA ALA A 10 -12.68 -52.07 -33.45
C ALA A 10 -12.23 -50.61 -33.28
N GLY A 11 -13.04 -49.68 -33.74
CA GLY A 11 -12.85 -48.23 -33.49
C GLY A 11 -13.22 -47.88 -32.06
N THR A 12 -12.25 -47.67 -31.20
CA THR A 12 -12.46 -47.08 -29.87
C THR A 12 -12.62 -45.59 -30.08
N VAL A 13 -13.86 -45.10 -30.02
CA VAL A 13 -14.16 -43.68 -30.05
C VAL A 13 -13.77 -43.09 -28.71
N LEU A 14 -12.83 -42.14 -28.74
CA LEU A 14 -12.38 -41.37 -27.58
C LEU A 14 -13.50 -40.43 -27.13
N LEU A 15 -14.26 -40.77 -26.08
CA LEU A 15 -15.29 -39.95 -25.43
C LEU A 15 -14.75 -39.16 -24.24
N LEU A 16 -13.46 -38.83 -24.21
CA LEU A 16 -12.81 -38.16 -23.06
C LEU A 16 -12.68 -36.65 -23.14
N GLY A 17 -13.17 -35.98 -24.22
CA GLY A 17 -12.97 -34.53 -24.44
C GLY A 17 -14.14 -33.65 -23.98
N PHE A 18 -15.36 -34.14 -23.94
CA PHE A 18 -16.55 -33.27 -23.72
C PHE A 18 -16.90 -33.04 -22.25
N GLY A 19 -16.55 -33.92 -21.32
CA GLY A 19 -16.88 -33.77 -19.91
C GLY A 19 -16.06 -32.69 -19.21
N GLY A 20 -14.79 -32.49 -19.59
CA GLY A 20 -13.93 -31.49 -19.00
C GLY A 20 -14.30 -30.05 -19.39
N ALA A 21 -14.68 -29.84 -20.65
CA ALA A 21 -15.09 -28.51 -21.14
C ALA A 21 -16.42 -28.06 -20.53
N LEU A 22 -17.39 -28.95 -20.39
CA LEU A 22 -18.68 -28.66 -19.75
C LEU A 22 -18.52 -28.36 -18.25
N SER A 23 -17.63 -29.05 -17.55
CA SER A 23 -17.35 -28.82 -16.14
C SER A 23 -16.59 -27.48 -15.91
N ALA A 24 -15.71 -27.10 -16.84
CA ALA A 24 -15.03 -25.80 -16.79
C ALA A 24 -16.01 -24.64 -17.05
N MET A 25 -16.89 -24.77 -18.05
CA MET A 25 -17.90 -23.75 -18.36
C MET A 25 -18.94 -23.60 -17.23
N ALA A 26 -19.35 -24.69 -16.57
CA ALA A 26 -20.23 -24.62 -15.42
C ALA A 26 -19.57 -23.88 -14.25
N LYS A 27 -18.30 -24.17 -13.98
CA LYS A 27 -17.54 -23.50 -12.92
C LYS A 27 -17.32 -22.00 -13.21
N GLU A 28 -17.08 -21.63 -14.46
CA GLU A 28 -16.96 -20.22 -14.88
C GLU A 28 -18.30 -19.49 -14.73
N ALA A 29 -19.43 -20.14 -15.06
CA ALA A 29 -20.77 -19.59 -14.88
C ALA A 29 -21.10 -19.38 -13.40
N ASP A 30 -20.80 -20.34 -12.53
CA ASP A 30 -21.01 -20.25 -11.08
C ASP A 30 -20.18 -19.10 -10.47
N VAL A 31 -18.92 -18.92 -10.92
CA VAL A 31 -18.06 -17.81 -10.47
C VAL A 31 -18.59 -16.45 -10.96
N ALA A 32 -19.06 -16.38 -12.19
CA ALA A 32 -19.62 -15.14 -12.75
C ALA A 32 -20.91 -14.72 -12.01
N GLU A 33 -21.78 -15.69 -11.68
CA GLU A 33 -23.00 -15.44 -10.91
C GLU A 33 -22.68 -14.98 -9.48
N ALA A 34 -21.73 -15.65 -8.81
CA ALA A 34 -21.28 -15.26 -7.47
C ALA A 34 -20.67 -13.85 -7.47
N THR A 35 -19.91 -13.50 -8.50
CA THR A 35 -19.34 -12.16 -8.70
C THR A 35 -20.44 -11.12 -8.85
N ALA A 36 -21.44 -11.37 -9.71
CA ALA A 36 -22.56 -10.45 -9.94
C ALA A 36 -23.39 -10.23 -8.65
N LEU A 37 -23.63 -11.28 -7.88
CA LEU A 37 -24.32 -11.19 -6.58
C LEU A 37 -23.51 -10.37 -5.56
N ALA A 38 -22.19 -10.57 -5.53
CA ALA A 38 -21.31 -9.80 -4.65
C ALA A 38 -21.31 -8.31 -5.04
N GLU A 39 -21.27 -7.98 -6.32
CA GLU A 39 -21.35 -6.61 -6.83
C GLU A 39 -22.71 -5.95 -6.49
N GLU A 40 -23.82 -6.62 -6.74
CA GLU A 40 -25.17 -6.10 -6.41
C GLU A 40 -25.34 -5.88 -4.90
N SER A 41 -24.70 -6.70 -4.07
CA SER A 41 -24.73 -6.54 -2.61
C SER A 41 -24.06 -5.27 -2.11
N LEU A 42 -23.20 -4.63 -2.94
CA LEU A 42 -22.50 -3.40 -2.62
C LEU A 42 -23.25 -2.13 -3.07
N LYS A 43 -24.27 -2.26 -3.89
CA LYS A 43 -25.05 -1.14 -4.40
C LYS A 43 -25.81 -0.41 -3.28
N GLY A 44 -25.69 0.91 -3.26
CA GLY A 44 -26.27 1.76 -2.21
C GLY A 44 -25.60 1.64 -0.83
N VAL A 45 -24.57 0.82 -0.70
CA VAL A 45 -23.82 0.66 0.56
C VAL A 45 -23.10 1.96 0.93
N ARG A 46 -23.22 2.35 2.20
CA ARG A 46 -22.45 3.48 2.75
C ARG A 46 -20.99 3.10 2.87
N TYR A 47 -20.14 3.81 2.12
CA TYR A 47 -18.70 3.67 2.08
C TYR A 47 -18.02 4.91 2.64
N VAL A 48 -17.16 4.77 3.64
CA VAL A 48 -16.33 5.84 4.20
C VAL A 48 -14.88 5.60 3.80
N ALA A 49 -14.30 6.54 3.05
CA ALA A 49 -12.88 6.54 2.72
C ALA A 49 -12.12 7.52 3.61
N MET A 50 -11.11 7.03 4.30
CA MET A 50 -10.21 7.78 5.16
C MET A 50 -8.77 7.67 4.65
N GLY A 51 -7.98 8.69 4.90
CA GLY A 51 -6.57 8.62 4.54
C GLY A 51 -5.91 9.95 4.27
N SER A 52 -4.71 9.84 3.69
CA SER A 52 -3.87 10.96 3.29
C SER A 52 -4.01 11.28 1.80
N SER A 53 -3.00 11.92 1.24
CA SER A 53 -2.94 12.29 -0.18
C SER A 53 -2.98 11.09 -1.15
N TYR A 54 -2.53 9.90 -0.73
CA TYR A 54 -2.60 8.69 -1.54
C TYR A 54 -4.03 8.19 -1.73
N ALA A 55 -4.95 8.55 -0.81
CA ALA A 55 -6.38 8.34 -1.01
C ALA A 55 -7.07 9.54 -1.67
N ALA A 56 -6.61 10.78 -1.38
CA ALA A 56 -7.25 12.00 -1.89
C ALA A 56 -6.99 12.28 -3.37
N GLY A 57 -5.79 11.98 -3.89
CA GLY A 57 -5.41 12.25 -5.28
C GLY A 57 -5.15 13.72 -5.60
N PRO A 58 -4.29 14.44 -4.82
CA PRO A 58 -4.09 15.86 -4.99
C PRO A 58 -3.57 16.21 -6.39
N LEU A 59 -4.07 17.33 -6.94
CA LEU A 59 -3.76 17.85 -8.27
C LEU A 59 -4.10 16.89 -9.44
N LEU A 60 -4.73 15.75 -9.17
CA LEU A 60 -5.23 14.86 -10.23
C LEU A 60 -6.59 15.39 -10.72
N PRO A 61 -6.69 15.88 -11.96
CA PRO A 61 -7.91 16.51 -12.44
C PRO A 61 -8.99 15.47 -12.82
N PRO A 62 -10.30 15.84 -12.68
CA PRO A 62 -10.79 17.07 -12.04
C PRO A 62 -10.84 16.97 -10.53
N GLY A 63 -10.71 18.12 -9.86
CA GLY A 63 -10.91 18.20 -8.40
C GLY A 63 -12.36 17.91 -8.00
N LYS A 64 -12.55 17.36 -6.81
CA LYS A 64 -13.86 17.01 -6.26
C LYS A 64 -14.61 18.27 -5.75
N PRO A 65 -15.79 18.61 -6.31
CA PRO A 65 -16.59 19.75 -5.83
C PRO A 65 -16.98 19.58 -4.37
N GLY A 66 -16.96 20.68 -3.61
CA GLY A 66 -17.38 20.70 -2.21
C GLY A 66 -16.41 20.09 -1.20
N ALA A 67 -15.31 19.52 -1.66
CA ALA A 67 -14.23 19.05 -0.78
C ALA A 67 -13.48 20.23 -0.16
N PRO A 68 -12.98 20.13 1.09
CA PRO A 68 -12.12 21.14 1.66
C PRO A 68 -10.91 21.40 0.76
N PRO A 69 -10.61 22.63 0.35
CA PRO A 69 -9.55 22.92 -0.64
C PRO A 69 -8.18 22.34 -0.27
N ARG A 70 -7.83 22.37 1.02
CA ARG A 70 -6.56 21.81 1.48
C ARG A 70 -6.44 20.29 1.32
N CYS A 71 -7.57 19.58 1.28
CA CYS A 71 -7.56 18.13 1.16
C CYS A 71 -7.19 17.66 -0.25
N GLY A 72 -7.43 18.50 -1.27
CA GLY A 72 -7.01 18.19 -2.65
C GLY A 72 -7.66 16.93 -3.20
N GLN A 73 -8.92 16.66 -2.84
CA GLN A 73 -9.61 15.46 -3.32
C GLN A 73 -9.90 15.54 -4.82
N SER A 74 -9.70 14.42 -5.52
CA SER A 74 -9.98 14.27 -6.95
C SER A 74 -11.22 13.43 -7.19
N LEU A 75 -11.93 13.68 -8.29
CA LEU A 75 -12.94 12.75 -8.80
C LEU A 75 -12.31 11.47 -9.40
N ASN A 76 -11.01 11.50 -9.72
CA ASN A 76 -10.23 10.34 -10.17
C ASN A 76 -9.46 9.66 -9.04
N ASN A 77 -9.81 9.91 -7.77
CA ASN A 77 -9.19 9.17 -6.67
C ASN A 77 -9.81 7.76 -6.53
N TYR A 78 -9.07 6.81 -5.97
CA TYR A 78 -9.54 5.43 -5.88
C TYR A 78 -10.88 5.28 -5.11
N PRO A 79 -11.17 6.09 -4.05
CA PRO A 79 -12.46 5.99 -3.39
C PRO A 79 -13.64 6.31 -4.29
N THR A 80 -13.51 7.34 -5.15
CA THR A 80 -14.56 7.70 -6.10
C THR A 80 -14.73 6.63 -7.16
N LEU A 81 -13.62 6.17 -7.77
CA LEU A 81 -13.65 5.12 -8.78
C LEU A 81 -14.29 3.82 -8.25
N LEU A 82 -13.96 3.44 -7.03
CA LEU A 82 -14.53 2.27 -6.37
C LEU A 82 -16.03 2.44 -6.10
N ALA A 83 -16.42 3.61 -5.61
CA ALA A 83 -17.83 3.91 -5.32
C ALA A 83 -18.68 3.93 -6.59
N GLU A 84 -18.18 4.52 -7.66
CA GLU A 84 -18.84 4.54 -8.97
C GLU A 84 -19.01 3.13 -9.55
N ARG A 85 -17.96 2.31 -9.47
CA ARG A 85 -18.00 0.91 -9.95
C ARG A 85 -19.14 0.11 -9.35
N PHE A 86 -19.38 0.24 -8.04
CA PHE A 86 -20.38 -0.56 -7.32
C PHE A 86 -21.66 0.20 -6.97
N GLY A 87 -21.80 1.46 -7.39
CA GLY A 87 -22.95 2.30 -7.04
C GLY A 87 -23.08 2.55 -5.54
N MET A 88 -21.96 2.68 -4.82
CA MET A 88 -21.93 2.94 -3.38
C MET A 88 -22.17 4.42 -3.04
N VAL A 89 -22.65 4.68 -1.83
CA VAL A 89 -22.77 6.03 -1.27
C VAL A 89 -21.47 6.40 -0.56
N LEU A 90 -20.61 7.14 -1.27
CA LEU A 90 -19.29 7.53 -0.77
C LEU A 90 -19.33 8.73 0.17
N VAL A 91 -18.66 8.59 1.31
CA VAL A 91 -18.25 9.68 2.21
C VAL A 91 -16.73 9.73 2.21
N ASP A 92 -16.15 10.55 1.34
CA ASP A 92 -14.71 10.70 1.21
C ASP A 92 -14.20 11.73 2.21
N ARG A 93 -13.40 11.27 3.17
CA ARG A 93 -12.76 12.08 4.22
C ARG A 93 -11.25 12.16 4.06
N SER A 94 -10.71 11.55 3.02
CA SER A 94 -9.28 11.62 2.74
C SER A 94 -8.80 13.07 2.61
N CYS A 95 -7.61 13.36 3.12
CA CYS A 95 -7.09 14.74 3.13
C CYS A 95 -5.57 14.74 2.97
N SER A 96 -5.08 15.46 1.97
CA SER A 96 -3.65 15.55 1.66
C SER A 96 -2.85 16.09 2.83
N GLY A 97 -1.78 15.38 3.20
CA GLY A 97 -0.95 15.70 4.36
C GLY A 97 -1.48 15.15 5.69
N ALA A 98 -2.63 14.48 5.72
CA ALA A 98 -3.14 13.87 6.95
C ALA A 98 -2.17 12.82 7.51
N THR A 99 -2.04 12.82 8.83
CA THR A 99 -1.38 11.78 9.64
C THR A 99 -2.45 10.94 10.33
N THR A 100 -2.06 9.89 11.01
CA THR A 100 -2.95 9.09 11.87
C THR A 100 -3.68 9.95 12.91
N HIS A 101 -3.02 11.00 13.41
CA HIS A 101 -3.63 11.97 14.32
C HIS A 101 -4.87 12.65 13.70
N HIS A 102 -4.86 12.97 12.40
CA HIS A 102 -5.98 13.61 11.71
C HIS A 102 -7.11 12.64 11.32
N ILE A 103 -6.85 11.34 11.37
CA ILE A 103 -7.94 10.35 11.37
C ILE A 103 -8.68 10.38 12.69
N LEU A 104 -7.96 10.45 13.83
CA LEU A 104 -8.47 10.28 15.19
C LEU A 104 -8.87 11.59 15.87
N GLY A 105 -8.35 12.71 15.41
CA GLY A 105 -8.56 14.06 15.94
C GLY A 105 -8.78 15.11 14.85
N PRO A 106 -9.17 16.32 15.22
CA PRO A 106 -9.46 17.39 14.27
C PRO A 106 -8.18 17.96 13.64
N TRP A 107 -8.32 18.57 12.46
CA TRP A 107 -7.28 19.33 11.80
C TRP A 107 -7.73 20.76 11.52
N GLY A 108 -7.54 21.66 12.47
CA GLY A 108 -8.17 22.98 12.43
C GLY A 108 -9.69 22.84 12.39
N ASP A 109 -10.31 23.39 11.35
CA ASP A 109 -11.78 23.33 11.17
C ASP A 109 -12.27 22.01 10.52
N ILE A 110 -11.35 21.11 10.14
CA ILE A 110 -11.71 19.83 9.58
C ILE A 110 -11.91 18.83 10.72
N PRO A 111 -13.11 18.22 10.86
CA PRO A 111 -13.37 17.25 11.91
C PRO A 111 -12.56 15.97 11.71
N PRO A 112 -12.37 15.15 12.76
CA PRO A 112 -11.73 13.85 12.67
C PRO A 112 -12.37 13.00 11.57
N GLN A 113 -11.56 12.39 10.72
CA GLN A 113 -12.10 11.58 9.62
C GLN A 113 -12.96 10.42 10.13
N ILE A 114 -12.57 9.84 11.28
CA ILE A 114 -13.24 8.69 11.92
C ILE A 114 -14.69 8.99 12.32
N GLU A 115 -15.05 10.25 12.60
CA GLU A 115 -16.41 10.62 12.99
C GLU A 115 -17.46 10.38 11.89
N SER A 116 -17.01 10.19 10.65
CA SER A 116 -17.90 9.85 9.53
C SER A 116 -18.28 8.37 9.49
N VAL A 117 -17.61 7.53 10.28
CA VAL A 117 -17.94 6.11 10.42
C VAL A 117 -19.11 5.97 11.39
N THR A 118 -20.24 5.49 10.90
CA THR A 118 -21.51 5.34 11.62
C THR A 118 -22.02 3.89 11.54
N ALA A 119 -22.99 3.52 12.35
CA ALA A 119 -23.49 2.14 12.46
C ALA A 119 -24.06 1.57 11.14
N ASP A 120 -24.45 2.43 10.19
CA ASP A 120 -24.90 2.09 8.85
C ASP A 120 -23.76 1.96 7.82
N THR A 121 -22.51 2.33 8.19
CA THR A 121 -21.33 2.12 7.34
C THR A 121 -21.09 0.63 7.11
N ARG A 122 -20.81 0.25 5.87
CA ARG A 122 -20.55 -1.16 5.49
C ARG A 122 -19.16 -1.37 4.90
N LEU A 123 -18.53 -0.31 4.42
CA LEU A 123 -17.16 -0.34 3.92
C LEU A 123 -16.39 0.83 4.49
N VAL A 124 -15.18 0.58 4.96
CA VAL A 124 -14.20 1.60 5.35
C VAL A 124 -12.88 1.24 4.69
N THR A 125 -12.28 2.19 3.94
CA THR A 125 -10.90 2.07 3.45
C THR A 125 -10.00 3.07 4.15
N VAL A 126 -8.75 2.70 4.42
CA VAL A 126 -7.77 3.54 5.14
C VAL A 126 -6.41 3.45 4.46
N THR A 127 -5.88 4.60 4.00
CA THR A 127 -4.50 4.74 3.48
C THR A 127 -3.80 5.84 4.26
N ILE A 128 -3.06 5.50 5.31
CA ILE A 128 -2.50 6.44 6.28
C ILE A 128 -1.16 5.92 6.88
N GLY A 129 -0.43 6.74 7.62
CA GLY A 129 0.84 6.43 8.28
C GLY A 129 2.06 7.00 7.55
N GLY A 130 2.00 7.17 6.23
CA GLY A 130 3.13 7.67 5.46
C GLY A 130 3.61 9.06 5.87
N ASN A 131 2.72 9.96 6.27
CA ASN A 131 3.10 11.29 6.75
C ASN A 131 3.64 11.27 8.19
N ASP A 132 3.20 10.34 9.02
CA ASP A 132 3.71 10.12 10.38
C ASP A 132 5.21 9.77 10.34
N LEU A 133 5.61 8.96 9.36
CA LEU A 133 6.97 8.54 9.11
C LEU A 133 7.75 9.46 8.14
N ASN A 134 7.16 10.58 7.73
CA ASN A 134 7.71 11.50 6.73
C ASN A 134 8.08 10.83 5.39
N TYR A 135 7.40 9.74 5.03
CA TYR A 135 7.72 8.93 3.86
C TYR A 135 7.74 9.74 2.55
N VAL A 136 6.62 10.41 2.26
CA VAL A 136 6.49 11.26 1.06
C VAL A 136 7.29 12.56 1.22
N GLY A 137 7.35 13.13 2.42
CA GLY A 137 8.18 14.29 2.73
C GLY A 137 9.65 14.05 2.43
N ASN A 138 10.14 12.84 2.69
CA ASN A 138 11.51 12.44 2.37
C ASN A 138 11.77 12.37 0.85
N LEU A 139 10.78 11.98 0.04
CA LEU A 139 10.90 12.01 -1.43
C LEU A 139 11.07 13.45 -1.93
N PHE A 140 10.27 14.39 -1.44
CA PHE A 140 10.42 15.81 -1.78
C PHE A 140 11.75 16.38 -1.30
N ASN A 141 12.17 16.09 -0.07
CA ASN A 141 13.45 16.55 0.47
C ASN A 141 14.64 15.97 -0.30
N ALA A 142 14.62 14.66 -0.59
CA ALA A 142 15.68 14.00 -1.36
C ALA A 142 15.79 14.56 -2.79
N THR A 143 14.64 14.82 -3.44
CA THR A 143 14.59 15.48 -4.75
C THR A 143 15.17 16.89 -4.71
N CYS A 144 14.79 17.69 -3.71
CA CYS A 144 15.33 19.03 -3.51
C CYS A 144 16.85 18.98 -3.35
N LEU A 145 17.38 18.12 -2.47
CA LEU A 145 18.80 17.96 -2.22
C LEU A 145 19.58 17.49 -3.47
N PHE A 146 19.00 16.60 -4.25
CA PHE A 146 19.61 16.14 -5.51
C PHE A 146 19.71 17.27 -6.53
N ASN A 147 18.63 18.01 -6.73
CA ASN A 147 18.59 19.13 -7.67
C ASN A 147 19.43 20.32 -7.19
N ALA A 148 19.44 20.61 -5.87
CA ALA A 148 20.25 21.67 -5.28
C ALA A 148 21.74 21.47 -5.58
N LYS A 149 22.25 20.24 -5.41
CA LYS A 149 23.65 19.90 -5.70
C LYS A 149 24.02 20.16 -7.17
N ALA A 150 23.12 19.83 -8.10
CA ALA A 150 23.32 20.09 -9.52
C ALA A 150 23.30 21.60 -9.86
N LEU A 151 22.39 22.36 -9.23
CA LEU A 151 22.27 23.81 -9.41
C LEU A 151 23.49 24.57 -8.80
N GLU A 152 23.91 24.16 -7.60
CA GLU A 152 25.13 24.74 -6.97
C GLU A 152 26.38 24.54 -7.83
N ALA A 153 26.52 23.36 -8.45
CA ALA A 153 27.61 23.08 -9.38
C ALA A 153 27.58 23.98 -10.62
N SER A 154 26.41 24.52 -11.00
CA SER A 154 26.27 25.53 -12.08
C SER A 154 26.41 26.96 -11.60
N GLY A 155 26.71 27.23 -10.33
CA GLY A 155 26.81 28.56 -9.72
C GLY A 155 25.49 29.25 -9.39
N ALA A 156 24.36 28.51 -9.44
CA ALA A 156 23.04 29.06 -9.11
C ALA A 156 22.83 29.16 -7.59
N LYS A 157 22.11 30.21 -7.16
CA LYS A 157 21.64 30.32 -5.77
C LYS A 157 20.46 29.34 -5.55
N VAL A 158 20.59 28.47 -4.57
CA VAL A 158 19.56 27.47 -4.24
C VAL A 158 18.88 27.82 -2.92
N LYS A 159 17.56 27.62 -2.83
CA LYS A 159 16.85 27.70 -1.57
C LYS A 159 17.23 26.51 -0.69
N PRO A 160 17.30 26.68 0.64
CA PRO A 160 17.56 25.56 1.55
C PRO A 160 16.52 24.44 1.39
N CYS A 161 16.98 23.20 1.29
CA CYS A 161 16.14 22.00 1.28
C CYS A 161 15.92 21.49 2.70
N GLY A 162 14.80 20.82 2.93
CA GLY A 162 14.59 20.02 4.13
C GLY A 162 15.54 18.81 4.15
N GLN A 163 15.74 18.23 5.33
CA GLN A 163 16.55 17.03 5.49
C GLN A 163 15.74 15.76 5.28
N VAL A 164 16.36 14.71 4.78
CA VAL A 164 15.78 13.37 4.78
C VAL A 164 15.81 12.84 6.21
N ARG A 165 14.64 12.60 6.79
CA ARG A 165 14.47 12.10 8.14
C ARG A 165 14.47 10.58 8.15
N ILE A 166 15.25 9.96 9.02
CA ILE A 166 15.18 8.53 9.30
C ILE A 166 14.25 8.34 10.51
N PRO A 167 13.08 7.69 10.36
CA PRO A 167 12.22 7.41 11.50
C PRO A 167 12.91 6.53 12.54
N THR A 168 12.70 6.82 13.81
CA THR A 168 13.16 5.99 14.92
C THR A 168 12.26 4.78 15.11
N GLU A 169 12.69 3.79 15.89
CA GLU A 169 11.83 2.66 16.26
C GLU A 169 10.56 3.12 17.00
N GLU A 170 10.68 4.14 17.83
CA GLU A 170 9.53 4.73 18.51
C GLU A 170 8.52 5.37 17.56
N ASP A 171 8.98 5.98 16.45
CA ASP A 171 8.08 6.51 15.43
C ASP A 171 7.24 5.38 14.78
N TYR A 172 7.87 4.24 14.47
CA TYR A 172 7.17 3.08 13.91
C TYR A 172 6.20 2.43 14.90
N LEU A 173 6.59 2.28 16.16
CA LEU A 173 5.72 1.75 17.22
C LEU A 173 4.51 2.68 17.46
N ARG A 174 4.72 3.99 17.40
CA ARG A 174 3.64 4.98 17.52
C ARG A 174 2.68 4.88 16.34
N ASP A 175 3.19 4.78 15.11
CA ASP A 175 2.36 4.62 13.91
C ASP A 175 1.52 3.34 14.00
N GLU A 176 2.13 2.21 14.38
CA GLU A 176 1.43 0.93 14.57
C GLU A 176 0.33 1.02 15.64
N ALA A 177 0.60 1.68 16.76
CA ALA A 177 -0.37 1.89 17.82
C ALA A 177 -1.57 2.74 17.35
N GLN A 178 -1.32 3.80 16.58
CA GLN A 178 -2.36 4.65 16.03
C GLN A 178 -3.21 3.92 14.98
N LEU A 179 -2.60 3.11 14.12
CA LEU A 179 -3.33 2.28 13.15
C LEU A 179 -4.24 1.26 13.85
N ASN A 180 -3.78 0.64 14.95
CA ASN A 180 -4.59 -0.24 15.78
C ASN A 180 -5.77 0.52 16.43
N GLU A 181 -5.55 1.75 16.92
CA GLU A 181 -6.61 2.58 17.48
C GLU A 181 -7.66 2.97 16.43
N ILE A 182 -7.23 3.27 15.20
CA ILE A 182 -8.15 3.52 14.07
C ILE A 182 -9.02 2.28 13.84
N ALA A 183 -8.42 1.10 13.75
CA ALA A 183 -9.15 -0.16 13.55
C ALA A 183 -10.16 -0.41 14.68
N ARG A 184 -9.74 -0.22 15.93
CA ARG A 184 -10.58 -0.39 17.11
C ARG A 184 -11.80 0.56 17.08
N ARG A 185 -11.61 1.85 16.73
CA ARG A 185 -12.70 2.83 16.62
C ARG A 185 -13.65 2.52 15.48
N VAL A 186 -13.13 2.09 14.33
CA VAL A 186 -13.99 1.65 13.21
C VAL A 186 -14.86 0.48 13.65
N ARG A 187 -14.29 -0.54 14.30
CA ARG A 187 -15.05 -1.69 14.80
C ARG A 187 -16.11 -1.31 15.83
N ALA A 188 -15.80 -0.34 16.71
CA ALA A 188 -16.76 0.15 17.71
C ALA A 188 -17.92 0.91 17.07
N ALA A 189 -17.64 1.79 16.09
CA ALA A 189 -18.65 2.61 15.43
C ALA A 189 -19.48 1.83 14.39
N ALA A 190 -18.84 0.92 13.66
CA ALA A 190 -19.44 0.17 12.57
C ALA A 190 -19.04 -1.33 12.62
N PRO A 191 -19.57 -2.13 13.57
CA PRO A 191 -19.14 -3.52 13.77
C PRO A 191 -19.43 -4.43 12.55
N LYS A 192 -20.34 -4.03 11.66
CA LYS A 192 -20.68 -4.76 10.44
C LYS A 192 -19.91 -4.27 9.21
N ALA A 193 -19.06 -3.24 9.34
CA ALA A 193 -18.29 -2.74 8.23
C ALA A 193 -17.13 -3.69 7.87
N ARG A 194 -16.89 -3.87 6.57
CA ARG A 194 -15.60 -4.37 6.09
C ARG A 194 -14.60 -3.24 6.26
N LEU A 195 -13.53 -3.49 7.00
CA LEU A 195 -12.39 -2.57 7.14
C LEU A 195 -11.28 -3.05 6.22
N VAL A 196 -10.77 -2.16 5.40
CA VAL A 196 -9.71 -2.42 4.41
C VAL A 196 -8.59 -1.42 4.62
N PHE A 197 -7.43 -1.89 4.99
CA PHE A 197 -6.19 -1.10 4.92
C PHE A 197 -5.59 -1.20 3.52
N VAL A 198 -5.19 -0.07 2.96
CA VAL A 198 -4.57 0.01 1.64
C VAL A 198 -3.13 0.48 1.82
N GLN A 199 -2.16 -0.34 1.44
CA GLN A 199 -0.75 0.01 1.53
C GLN A 199 -0.39 1.14 0.55
N TYR A 200 0.65 1.90 0.90
CA TYR A 200 1.26 2.87 -0.02
C TYR A 200 1.92 2.15 -1.19
N LEU A 201 1.78 2.70 -2.40
CA LEU A 201 2.49 2.21 -3.57
C LEU A 201 4.00 2.46 -3.44
N THR A 202 4.78 1.66 -4.15
CA THR A 202 6.25 1.77 -4.22
C THR A 202 6.65 2.93 -5.14
N PRO A 203 7.24 4.03 -4.60
CA PRO A 203 7.54 5.23 -5.40
C PRO A 203 8.91 5.18 -6.09
N LEU A 204 9.76 4.23 -5.72
CA LEU A 204 11.14 4.12 -6.23
C LEU A 204 11.41 2.71 -6.77
N PRO A 205 12.11 2.59 -7.91
CA PRO A 205 12.51 1.30 -8.44
C PRO A 205 13.53 0.60 -7.51
N PRO A 206 13.87 -0.66 -7.75
CA PRO A 206 14.92 -1.37 -7.02
C PRO A 206 16.25 -0.60 -7.02
N ALA A 207 17.15 -0.94 -6.08
CA ALA A 207 18.46 -0.33 -5.98
C ALA A 207 19.25 -0.45 -7.30
N GLY A 208 19.91 0.64 -7.70
CA GLY A 208 20.66 0.71 -8.97
C GLY A 208 19.80 0.97 -10.21
N SER A 209 18.47 1.16 -10.06
CA SER A 209 17.54 1.36 -11.20
C SER A 209 16.86 2.73 -11.20
N LEU A 210 17.40 3.71 -10.45
CA LEU A 210 16.89 5.08 -10.50
C LEU A 210 17.02 5.66 -11.92
N CYS A 211 16.06 6.48 -12.31
CA CYS A 211 15.96 7.07 -13.66
C CYS A 211 15.77 8.59 -13.60
N ALA A 212 15.72 9.24 -14.76
CA ALA A 212 15.62 10.70 -14.85
C ALA A 212 14.42 11.30 -14.12
N VAL A 213 13.33 10.55 -13.96
CA VAL A 213 12.13 11.01 -13.25
C VAL A 213 12.14 10.65 -11.76
N THR A 214 13.20 10.04 -11.26
CA THR A 214 13.43 9.76 -9.83
C THR A 214 14.72 10.43 -9.34
N PRO A 215 14.82 11.78 -9.39
CA PRO A 215 16.03 12.51 -9.07
C PRO A 215 16.32 12.52 -7.56
N VAL A 216 16.79 11.41 -7.06
CA VAL A 216 17.21 11.19 -5.68
C VAL A 216 18.55 10.44 -5.66
N SER A 217 19.36 10.58 -4.62
CA SER A 217 20.56 9.76 -4.47
C SER A 217 20.21 8.34 -4.02
N GLU A 218 21.03 7.34 -4.38
CA GLU A 218 20.82 5.97 -3.91
C GLU A 218 20.84 5.86 -2.38
N GLN A 219 21.64 6.70 -1.70
CA GLN A 219 21.63 6.76 -0.24
C GLN A 219 20.27 7.15 0.32
N HIS A 220 19.64 8.21 -0.23
CA HIS A 220 18.32 8.65 0.20
C HIS A 220 17.23 7.66 -0.25
N ALA A 221 17.39 7.10 -1.46
CA ALA A 221 16.47 6.07 -1.96
C ALA A 221 16.44 4.83 -1.07
N ALA A 222 17.58 4.39 -0.54
CA ALA A 222 17.65 3.27 0.38
C ALA A 222 16.86 3.52 1.67
N ILE A 223 16.98 4.72 2.25
CA ILE A 223 16.21 5.14 3.43
C ILE A 223 14.70 5.12 3.12
N ILE A 224 14.30 5.68 1.99
CA ILE A 224 12.90 5.80 1.60
C ILE A 224 12.29 4.42 1.31
N ARG A 225 13.02 3.52 0.63
CA ARG A 225 12.58 2.14 0.38
C ARG A 225 12.37 1.39 1.70
N GLU A 226 13.26 1.57 2.68
CA GLU A 226 13.14 0.93 3.99
C GLU A 226 11.92 1.45 4.77
N ILE A 227 11.64 2.76 4.73
CA ILE A 227 10.43 3.32 5.33
C ILE A 227 9.18 2.70 4.69
N GLY A 228 9.11 2.64 3.36
CA GLY A 228 7.98 2.06 2.63
C GLY A 228 7.77 0.59 2.95
N ARG A 229 8.84 -0.20 3.02
CA ARG A 229 8.81 -1.61 3.40
C ARG A 229 8.25 -1.80 4.81
N ARG A 230 8.77 -1.08 5.79
CA ARG A 230 8.32 -1.17 7.19
C ARG A 230 6.87 -0.70 7.36
N LEU A 231 6.47 0.38 6.68
CA LEU A 231 5.09 0.86 6.70
C LEU A 231 4.12 -0.19 6.13
N ALA A 232 4.49 -0.85 5.03
CA ALA A 232 3.70 -1.93 4.44
C ALA A 232 3.55 -3.12 5.41
N GLU A 233 4.62 -3.52 6.08
CA GLU A 233 4.60 -4.59 7.08
C GLU A 233 3.74 -4.24 8.29
N ILE A 234 3.86 -3.02 8.82
CA ILE A 234 3.02 -2.53 9.92
C ILE A 234 1.55 -2.56 9.52
N THR A 235 1.22 -2.01 8.35
CA THR A 235 -0.15 -2.00 7.82
C THR A 235 -0.72 -3.41 7.71
N GLY A 236 0.06 -4.37 7.20
CA GLY A 236 -0.33 -5.78 7.10
C GLY A 236 -0.57 -6.43 8.47
N ARG A 237 0.35 -6.24 9.43
CA ARG A 237 0.20 -6.78 10.79
C ARG A 237 -1.03 -6.21 11.50
N VAL A 238 -1.25 -4.90 11.39
CA VAL A 238 -2.43 -4.25 12.00
C VAL A 238 -3.72 -4.76 11.36
N ALA A 239 -3.78 -4.89 10.04
CA ALA A 239 -4.94 -5.45 9.36
C ALA A 239 -5.26 -6.85 9.88
N LEU A 240 -4.26 -7.73 9.92
CA LEU A 240 -4.40 -9.10 10.39
C LEU A 240 -4.87 -9.15 11.86
N ALA A 241 -4.22 -8.39 12.74
CA ALA A 241 -4.54 -8.37 14.17
C ALA A 241 -5.96 -7.89 14.48
N ASN A 242 -6.55 -7.08 13.59
CA ASN A 242 -7.89 -6.51 13.75
C ASN A 242 -8.96 -7.16 12.85
N GLY A 243 -8.67 -8.30 12.21
CA GLY A 243 -9.61 -8.98 11.30
C GLY A 243 -10.04 -8.06 10.15
N ALA A 244 -9.15 -7.20 9.67
CA ALA A 244 -9.33 -6.33 8.53
C ALA A 244 -8.67 -6.92 7.28
N LEU A 245 -9.14 -6.51 6.11
CA LEU A 245 -8.47 -6.82 4.85
C LEU A 245 -7.27 -5.89 4.65
N VAL A 246 -6.25 -6.36 3.96
CA VAL A 246 -5.16 -5.52 3.46
C VAL A 246 -5.06 -5.65 1.94
N VAL A 247 -4.94 -4.51 1.26
CA VAL A 247 -4.63 -4.46 -0.17
C VAL A 247 -3.15 -4.13 -0.30
N GLU A 248 -2.37 -5.11 -0.75
CA GLU A 248 -0.90 -5.07 -0.76
C GLU A 248 -0.36 -4.26 -1.95
N MET A 249 -0.74 -2.98 -2.02
CA MET A 249 -0.35 -2.09 -3.11
C MET A 249 1.15 -1.85 -3.18
N ASN A 250 1.89 -2.00 -2.07
CA ASN A 250 3.34 -1.91 -2.06
C ASN A 250 3.96 -2.99 -2.97
N GLN A 251 3.50 -4.23 -2.86
CA GLN A 251 3.95 -5.33 -3.71
C GLN A 251 3.40 -5.21 -5.14
N ALA A 252 2.10 -4.94 -5.28
CA ALA A 252 1.45 -4.86 -6.59
C ALA A 252 2.08 -3.79 -7.50
N SER A 253 2.57 -2.69 -6.94
CA SER A 253 3.18 -1.59 -7.68
C SER A 253 4.69 -1.70 -7.87
N ALA A 254 5.32 -2.80 -7.43
CA ALA A 254 6.79 -2.94 -7.49
C ALA A 254 7.37 -2.92 -8.92
N THR A 255 6.56 -3.23 -9.93
CA THR A 255 6.89 -3.17 -11.37
C THR A 255 6.17 -2.04 -12.10
N HIS A 256 5.62 -1.08 -11.35
CA HIS A 256 4.88 0.08 -11.84
C HIS A 256 5.38 1.39 -11.19
N THR A 257 6.67 1.43 -10.87
CA THR A 257 7.34 2.64 -10.37
C THR A 257 7.39 3.72 -11.45
N PRO A 258 7.74 4.97 -11.12
CA PRO A 258 7.90 6.02 -12.14
C PRO A 258 8.89 5.68 -13.27
N CYS A 259 9.79 4.73 -13.07
CA CYS A 259 10.80 4.31 -14.05
C CYS A 259 10.35 3.17 -14.97
N ASP A 260 9.19 2.58 -14.71
CA ASP A 260 8.68 1.45 -15.50
C ASP A 260 7.88 1.93 -16.72
N ALA A 261 7.63 1.04 -17.67
CA ALA A 261 6.92 1.36 -18.92
C ALA A 261 5.45 1.78 -18.68
N GLU A 262 4.82 1.20 -17.67
CA GLU A 262 3.44 1.48 -17.27
C GLU A 262 3.40 1.97 -15.81
N PRO A 263 3.81 3.21 -15.54
CA PRO A 263 3.92 3.70 -14.18
C PRO A 263 2.55 3.97 -13.56
N TRP A 264 2.39 3.59 -12.31
CA TRP A 264 1.22 3.94 -11.47
C TRP A 264 1.45 5.16 -10.61
N MET A 265 2.66 5.67 -10.61
CA MET A 265 3.05 6.84 -9.84
C MET A 265 3.70 7.91 -10.71
N ILE A 266 3.52 9.14 -10.28
CA ILE A 266 4.22 10.29 -10.84
C ILE A 266 5.57 10.39 -10.12
N GLY A 267 6.66 10.42 -10.88
CA GLY A 267 7.97 10.75 -10.33
C GLY A 267 8.11 12.25 -10.08
N SER A 268 9.34 12.75 -10.23
CA SER A 268 9.64 14.17 -10.17
C SER A 268 10.43 14.59 -11.44
N PRO A 269 9.82 14.53 -12.64
CA PRO A 269 10.49 14.94 -13.85
C PRO A 269 10.82 16.42 -13.83
N GLN A 270 11.93 16.79 -14.46
CA GLN A 270 12.33 18.19 -14.58
C GLN A 270 11.25 19.00 -15.32
N GLY A 271 10.90 20.18 -14.80
CA GLY A 271 9.91 21.06 -15.42
C GLY A 271 8.46 20.57 -15.30
N TYR A 272 8.18 19.61 -14.41
CA TYR A 272 6.81 19.12 -14.18
C TYR A 272 5.88 20.25 -13.74
N ASP A 273 4.75 20.41 -14.42
CA ASP A 273 3.82 21.52 -14.22
C ASP A 273 2.71 21.24 -13.18
N GLY A 274 2.63 20.04 -12.62
CA GLY A 274 1.65 19.65 -11.61
C GLY A 274 0.23 19.41 -12.12
N LYS A 275 -0.02 19.48 -13.43
CA LYS A 275 -1.39 19.40 -13.98
C LYS A 275 -1.96 17.98 -14.09
N GLN A 276 -1.13 16.95 -13.88
CA GLN A 276 -1.53 15.55 -14.00
C GLN A 276 -1.48 14.82 -12.65
N GLY A 277 -1.44 15.56 -11.55
CA GLY A 277 -1.33 15.04 -10.19
C GLY A 277 -0.12 15.64 -9.44
N LEU A 278 0.00 15.35 -8.17
CA LEU A 278 1.15 15.76 -7.36
C LEU A 278 2.34 14.83 -7.59
N GLN A 279 3.55 15.37 -7.69
CA GLN A 279 4.78 14.58 -7.72
C GLN A 279 4.82 13.57 -6.56
N TRP A 280 5.42 12.40 -6.81
CA TRP A 280 5.54 11.31 -5.84
C TRP A 280 4.19 10.74 -5.33
N HIS A 281 3.13 10.94 -6.11
CA HIS A 281 1.78 10.43 -5.84
C HIS A 281 1.27 9.57 -6.99
N LEU A 282 0.16 8.91 -6.75
CA LEU A 282 -0.50 8.07 -7.74
C LEU A 282 -0.96 8.93 -8.93
N ASN A 283 -0.74 8.42 -10.13
CA ASN A 283 -1.38 8.91 -11.33
C ASN A 283 -2.77 8.24 -11.50
N LYS A 284 -3.45 8.51 -12.62
CA LYS A 284 -4.78 7.89 -12.89
C LYS A 284 -4.72 6.36 -12.91
N ALA A 285 -3.66 5.79 -13.51
CA ALA A 285 -3.51 4.34 -13.57
C ALA A 285 -3.31 3.74 -12.17
N GLY A 286 -2.51 4.39 -11.31
CA GLY A 286 -2.33 3.96 -9.92
C GLY A 286 -3.60 4.05 -9.09
N MET A 287 -4.41 5.11 -9.29
CA MET A 287 -5.71 5.22 -8.63
C MET A 287 -6.67 4.13 -9.09
N GLN A 288 -6.71 3.85 -10.39
CA GLN A 288 -7.52 2.77 -10.94
C GLN A 288 -7.06 1.40 -10.42
N ALA A 289 -5.76 1.11 -10.47
CA ALA A 289 -5.20 -0.14 -9.97
C ALA A 289 -5.51 -0.36 -8.48
N THR A 290 -5.47 0.73 -7.68
CA THR A 290 -5.85 0.66 -6.26
C THR A 290 -7.33 0.35 -6.08
N ALA A 291 -8.21 0.99 -6.86
CA ALA A 291 -9.65 0.69 -6.85
C ALA A 291 -9.92 -0.77 -7.28
N ASP A 292 -9.24 -1.26 -8.31
CA ASP A 292 -9.36 -2.63 -8.80
C ASP A 292 -8.85 -3.66 -7.79
N GLY A 293 -7.74 -3.38 -7.11
CA GLY A 293 -7.22 -4.23 -6.03
C GLY A 293 -8.21 -4.35 -4.86
N ILE A 294 -8.85 -3.24 -4.46
CA ILE A 294 -9.90 -3.27 -3.42
C ILE A 294 -11.11 -4.04 -3.93
N ALA A 295 -11.56 -3.78 -5.15
CA ALA A 295 -12.69 -4.44 -5.77
C ALA A 295 -12.50 -5.96 -5.83
N TYR A 296 -11.32 -6.41 -6.23
CA TYR A 296 -10.96 -7.83 -6.24
C TYR A 296 -11.24 -8.49 -4.87
N TRP A 297 -10.73 -7.90 -3.79
CA TRP A 297 -10.93 -8.43 -2.44
C TRP A 297 -12.38 -8.36 -1.98
N LEU A 298 -13.14 -7.32 -2.35
CA LEU A 298 -14.55 -7.19 -1.99
C LEU A 298 -15.42 -8.29 -2.63
N ILE A 299 -15.08 -8.69 -3.86
CA ILE A 299 -15.80 -9.71 -4.63
C ILE A 299 -15.38 -11.11 -4.18
N HIS A 300 -14.08 -11.36 -3.94
CA HIS A 300 -13.54 -12.70 -3.74
C HIS A 300 -13.33 -13.08 -2.27
N ALA A 301 -13.45 -12.16 -1.31
CA ALA A 301 -13.21 -12.41 0.12
C ALA A 301 -14.13 -13.51 0.76
N GLY A 302 -15.06 -14.09 0.01
CA GLY A 302 -15.89 -15.22 0.44
C GLY A 302 -15.66 -16.50 -0.37
N THR A 303 -14.85 -16.46 -1.43
CA THR A 303 -14.68 -17.57 -2.38
C THR A 303 -13.30 -18.21 -2.37
N GLU A 304 -12.29 -17.59 -1.75
CA GLU A 304 -10.95 -18.16 -1.64
C GLU A 304 -10.93 -19.31 -0.61
N PRO A 305 -10.58 -20.55 -1.02
CA PRO A 305 -10.34 -21.62 -0.08
C PRO A 305 -9.06 -21.32 0.69
N GLY A 306 -9.20 -20.88 1.94
CA GLY A 306 -8.07 -20.69 2.85
C GLY A 306 -7.83 -19.26 3.31
N ASN A 307 -8.70 -18.31 3.00
CA ASN A 307 -8.69 -17.01 3.68
C ASN A 307 -9.83 -16.98 4.73
N PRO A 308 -9.61 -17.60 5.90
CA PRO A 308 -10.57 -17.49 6.97
C PRO A 308 -10.53 -16.06 7.47
N VAL A 309 -11.69 -15.52 7.77
CA VAL A 309 -11.86 -14.49 8.79
C VAL A 309 -11.47 -15.06 10.17
N THR A 310 -10.68 -16.11 10.20
CA THR A 310 -10.08 -16.71 11.39
C THR A 310 -8.59 -16.44 11.39
N PRO A 311 -8.00 -15.94 12.49
CA PRO A 311 -6.58 -15.69 12.58
C PRO A 311 -5.82 -16.99 12.34
N VAL A 312 -4.96 -16.99 11.31
CA VAL A 312 -3.93 -18.02 11.19
C VAL A 312 -3.05 -17.88 12.45
N PRO A 313 -2.82 -18.96 13.22
CA PRO A 313 -1.91 -18.88 14.35
C PRO A 313 -0.56 -18.39 13.82
N SER A 314 -0.05 -17.33 14.43
CA SER A 314 1.30 -16.81 14.20
C SER A 314 2.27 -17.98 14.16
N ALA A 315 2.85 -18.28 13.01
CA ALA A 315 4.05 -19.07 12.96
C ALA A 315 5.09 -18.31 13.78
N SER A 316 5.48 -18.87 14.91
CA SER A 316 6.58 -18.37 15.73
C SER A 316 7.76 -18.09 14.80
N PRO A 317 8.42 -16.93 14.90
CA PRO A 317 9.60 -16.68 14.08
C PRO A 317 10.61 -17.80 14.37
N THR A 318 10.97 -18.54 13.34
CA THR A 318 12.10 -19.46 13.39
C THR A 318 13.31 -18.61 13.77
N PRO A 319 14.02 -18.90 14.87
CA PRO A 319 15.20 -18.13 15.22
C PRO A 319 16.19 -18.23 14.06
N PRO A 320 16.89 -17.14 13.71
CA PRO A 320 17.89 -17.17 12.66
C PRO A 320 18.94 -18.23 13.00
N ALA A 321 19.16 -19.14 12.09
CA ALA A 321 20.20 -20.14 12.19
C ALA A 321 21.56 -19.44 12.28
N GLY A 322 22.30 -19.68 13.37
CA GLY A 322 23.68 -19.26 13.51
C GLY A 322 23.92 -18.12 14.51
N THR A 323 23.81 -18.43 15.80
CA THR A 323 24.52 -17.66 16.82
C THR A 323 26.02 -17.91 16.62
N PRO A 324 26.86 -16.88 16.34
CA PRO A 324 28.31 -17.07 16.39
C PRO A 324 28.72 -17.48 17.82
N ALA A 325 29.59 -18.46 17.90
CA ALA A 325 30.17 -18.86 19.17
C ALA A 325 30.82 -17.67 19.89
N PRO A 326 30.75 -17.59 21.25
CA PRO A 326 31.38 -16.54 21.97
C PRO A 326 32.90 -16.58 21.76
N LEU A 327 33.46 -15.40 21.49
CA LEU A 327 34.90 -15.20 21.37
C LEU A 327 35.54 -15.59 22.71
N PRO A 328 36.73 -16.22 22.71
CA PRO A 328 37.42 -16.56 23.96
C PRO A 328 37.77 -15.29 24.72
N GLU A 329 37.49 -15.33 26.02
CA GLU A 329 37.82 -14.31 27.02
C GLU A 329 39.31 -14.01 26.96
N THR A 330 39.71 -12.80 26.64
CA THR A 330 41.08 -12.33 26.71
C THR A 330 41.48 -12.24 28.19
N ALA A 331 42.58 -12.92 28.54
CA ALA A 331 43.21 -12.88 29.84
C ALA A 331 43.51 -11.43 30.27
N PRO A 332 43.42 -11.13 31.57
CA PRO A 332 43.67 -9.79 32.09
C PRO A 332 45.14 -9.38 31.92
N SER A 333 45.32 -8.18 31.38
CA SER A 333 46.62 -7.52 31.27
C SER A 333 47.21 -7.27 32.67
N PRO A 334 48.53 -7.43 32.88
CA PRO A 334 49.15 -7.22 34.18
C PRO A 334 49.11 -5.74 34.58
N ALA A 335 48.82 -5.51 35.86
CA ALA A 335 48.76 -4.18 36.47
C ALA A 335 50.10 -3.45 36.36
N VAL A 336 50.05 -2.24 35.86
CA VAL A 336 51.18 -1.28 35.91
C VAL A 336 51.22 -0.66 37.28
N THR A 337 52.27 -0.94 38.03
CA THR A 337 52.62 -0.24 39.30
C THR A 337 53.07 1.18 38.99
N PRO A 338 52.62 2.20 39.73
CA PRO A 338 53.19 3.54 39.60
C PRO A 338 54.56 3.62 40.25
N GLU A 339 55.53 4.09 39.47
CA GLU A 339 56.85 4.43 39.92
C GLU A 339 56.81 5.76 40.71
N ALA A 340 57.39 5.75 41.92
CA ALA A 340 57.40 6.86 42.84
C ALA A 340 58.45 7.89 42.41
N ASP A 341 58.04 9.16 42.37
CA ASP A 341 58.93 10.33 42.32
C ASP A 341 59.79 10.42 43.59
N ALA A 342 61.09 10.60 43.40
CA ALA A 342 61.99 11.23 44.36
C ALA A 342 63.32 11.58 43.65
N PRO A 343 64.06 12.58 44.17
CA PRO A 343 63.79 13.96 44.62
C PRO A 343 64.26 15.03 43.62
#